data_977448ee8e373147aa2702c2e39b11c4
#
_entry.id   977448ee8e373147aa2702c2e39b11c4
#
_cell.length_a   1.000
_cell.length_b   1.000
_cell.length_c   1.000
_cell.angle_alpha   90.00
_cell.angle_beta   90.00
_cell.angle_gamma   90.00
#
_symmetry.space_group_name_H-M   'P 1'
#
loop_
_entity.id
_entity.type
_entity.pdbx_description
1 polymer ?
#
loop_
_entity_poly.entity_id
_entity_poly.type
_entity_poly.pdbx_seq_one_letter_code
_entity_poly.pdbx_strand_id
1 'polypeptide(L)'
;PYIRYDEWENLIYQCLSKIRDGIYKKQFWGVYAYNGLIHIGFLLCDLVKIIPEITSFKDSMDTLIVAELRLRLKLFEEKPIKSRRIYELIYGLSGILRYCCFEKKSSEWKKFTEDIVGTLYRRLYPCNTQEVVFPWISYVPSENEINNYNIDTHTRLIDYGVAHGISGTLASLANVYSLGYQQNTGELIQYLLDELSN
;
A
#
# COMPACT_ATOMS: atom_id res chain seq x y z
N PRO A 1 -7.43 28.00 22.75
CA PRO A 1 -8.77 27.53 23.10
C PRO A 1 -8.79 26.02 23.02
N TYR A 2 -9.08 25.33 24.13
CA TYR A 2 -9.28 23.89 24.13
C TYR A 2 -10.69 23.61 23.62
N ILE A 3 -10.81 22.78 22.58
CA ILE A 3 -12.09 22.29 22.09
C ILE A 3 -12.62 21.31 23.13
N ARG A 4 -13.88 21.41 23.55
CA ARG A 4 -14.48 20.48 24.50
C ARG A 4 -14.71 19.13 23.85
N TYR A 5 -14.83 18.06 24.65
CA TYR A 5 -14.97 16.68 24.17
C TYR A 5 -16.20 16.52 23.25
N ASP A 6 -17.33 17.06 23.65
CA ASP A 6 -18.59 17.04 22.87
C ASP A 6 -18.48 17.78 21.52
N GLU A 7 -17.68 18.84 21.45
CA GLU A 7 -17.39 19.57 20.22
C GLU A 7 -16.51 18.74 19.26
N TRP A 8 -15.53 18.00 19.80
CA TRP A 8 -14.71 17.06 19.02
C TRP A 8 -15.55 15.92 18.44
N GLU A 9 -16.42 15.32 19.24
CA GLU A 9 -17.30 14.24 18.79
C GLU A 9 -18.19 14.69 17.62
N ASN A 10 -18.85 15.84 17.77
CA ASN A 10 -19.64 16.43 16.70
C ASN A 10 -18.83 16.69 15.42
N LEU A 11 -17.60 17.17 15.54
CA LEU A 11 -16.72 17.42 14.40
C LEU A 11 -16.36 16.10 13.70
N ILE A 12 -16.06 15.04 14.46
CA ILE A 12 -15.79 13.71 13.90
C ILE A 12 -16.98 13.20 13.10
N TYR A 13 -18.21 13.26 13.65
CA TYR A 13 -19.41 12.82 12.92
C TYR A 13 -19.66 13.64 11.66
N GLN A 14 -19.40 14.93 11.68
CA GLN A 14 -19.48 15.78 10.48
C GLN A 14 -18.45 15.35 9.42
N CYS A 15 -17.21 15.05 9.83
CA CYS A 15 -16.18 14.55 8.93
C CYS A 15 -16.56 13.20 8.35
N LEU A 16 -17.02 12.24 9.17
CA LEU A 16 -17.47 10.93 8.71
C LEU A 16 -18.65 11.02 7.74
N SER A 17 -19.59 11.94 7.97
CA SER A 17 -20.69 12.19 7.03
C SER A 17 -20.18 12.69 5.68
N LYS A 18 -19.22 13.62 5.66
CA LYS A 18 -18.60 14.10 4.41
C LYS A 18 -17.82 13.00 3.69
N ILE A 19 -17.10 12.14 4.44
CA ILE A 19 -16.41 10.98 3.89
C ILE A 19 -17.42 10.04 3.21
N ARG A 20 -18.50 9.68 3.91
CA ARG A 20 -19.58 8.86 3.37
C ARG A 20 -20.14 9.43 2.08
N ASP A 21 -20.48 10.72 2.09
CA ASP A 21 -21.03 11.41 0.92
C ASP A 21 -20.04 11.45 -0.25
N GLY A 22 -18.73 11.60 0.05
CA GLY A 22 -17.66 11.53 -0.93
C GLY A 22 -17.53 10.14 -1.56
N ILE A 23 -17.71 9.08 -0.77
CA ILE A 23 -17.71 7.68 -1.27
C ILE A 23 -18.88 7.47 -2.21
N TYR A 24 -20.11 7.87 -1.82
CA TYR A 24 -21.29 7.77 -2.68
C TYR A 24 -21.15 8.53 -4.00
N LYS A 25 -20.49 9.67 -3.97
CA LYS A 25 -20.19 10.48 -5.17
C LYS A 25 -18.98 9.98 -5.96
N LYS A 26 -18.37 8.86 -5.58
CA LYS A 26 -17.15 8.30 -6.19
C LYS A 26 -16.00 9.31 -6.26
N GLN A 27 -15.84 10.12 -5.22
CA GLN A 27 -14.78 11.14 -5.12
C GLN A 27 -13.43 10.55 -4.63
N PHE A 28 -13.43 9.31 -4.16
CA PHE A 28 -12.21 8.63 -3.73
C PHE A 28 -11.64 7.74 -4.84
N TRP A 29 -10.32 7.83 -5.04
CA TRP A 29 -9.62 7.18 -6.14
C TRP A 29 -8.96 5.88 -5.66
N GLY A 30 -9.71 4.77 -5.71
CA GLY A 30 -9.16 3.44 -5.49
C GLY A 30 -8.77 3.13 -4.04
N VAL A 31 -8.11 1.99 -3.89
CA VAL A 31 -7.80 1.35 -2.59
C VAL A 31 -6.35 1.63 -2.16
N TYR A 32 -5.95 2.89 -2.14
CA TYR A 32 -4.59 3.28 -1.79
C TYR A 32 -4.42 3.60 -0.31
N ALA A 33 -3.19 3.43 0.21
CA ALA A 33 -2.84 3.82 1.58
C ALA A 33 -2.78 5.35 1.75
N TYR A 34 -2.61 6.09 0.68
CA TYR A 34 -2.70 7.55 0.67
C TYR A 34 -3.76 8.02 -0.31
N ASN A 35 -4.65 8.91 0.12
CA ASN A 35 -5.77 9.46 -0.66
C ASN A 35 -6.76 8.41 -1.20
N GLY A 36 -6.80 7.21 -0.63
CA GLY A 36 -7.70 6.13 -1.01
C GLY A 36 -8.51 5.59 0.15
N LEU A 37 -9.28 4.53 -0.11
CA LEU A 37 -10.15 3.91 0.89
C LEU A 37 -9.37 3.35 2.09
N ILE A 38 -8.15 2.83 1.87
CA ILE A 38 -7.29 2.33 2.96
C ILE A 38 -6.84 3.44 3.90
N HIS A 39 -6.60 4.65 3.39
CA HIS A 39 -6.30 5.81 4.26
C HIS A 39 -7.44 6.05 5.26
N ILE A 40 -8.68 6.00 4.77
CA ILE A 40 -9.87 6.13 5.62
C ILE A 40 -9.98 4.92 6.56
N GLY A 41 -9.71 3.71 6.07
CA GLY A 41 -9.70 2.49 6.86
C GLY A 41 -8.76 2.58 8.06
N PHE A 42 -7.51 3.05 7.88
CA PHE A 42 -6.56 3.27 8.99
C PHE A 42 -7.11 4.27 10.02
N LEU A 43 -7.66 5.39 9.56
CA LEU A 43 -8.29 6.36 10.47
C LEU A 43 -9.42 5.72 11.28
N LEU A 44 -10.29 4.94 10.65
CA LEU A 44 -11.40 4.27 11.32
C LEU A 44 -10.93 3.22 12.31
N CYS A 45 -9.82 2.51 12.05
CA CYS A 45 -9.23 1.57 13.02
C CYS A 45 -8.84 2.22 14.34
N ASP A 46 -8.44 3.48 14.32
CA ASP A 46 -8.13 4.22 15.53
C ASP A 46 -9.36 4.88 16.15
N LEU A 47 -10.25 5.43 15.32
CA LEU A 47 -11.48 6.08 15.81
C LEU A 47 -12.43 5.12 16.54
N VAL A 48 -12.57 3.86 16.10
CA VAL A 48 -13.44 2.88 16.79
C VAL A 48 -12.97 2.53 18.20
N LYS A 49 -11.71 2.76 18.50
CA LYS A 49 -11.18 2.56 19.88
C LYS A 49 -11.65 3.67 20.83
N ILE A 50 -12.00 4.83 20.29
CA ILE A 50 -12.39 6.04 21.02
C ILE A 50 -13.91 6.20 20.96
N ILE A 51 -14.52 5.89 19.82
CA ILE A 51 -15.95 6.04 19.52
C ILE A 51 -16.48 4.69 18.99
N PRO A 52 -16.82 3.71 19.86
CA PRO A 52 -17.26 2.38 19.43
C PRO A 52 -18.53 2.39 18.57
N GLU A 53 -19.35 3.42 18.66
CA GLU A 53 -20.61 3.60 17.92
C GLU A 53 -20.41 3.64 16.40
N ILE A 54 -19.20 4.00 15.91
CA ILE A 54 -18.90 4.02 14.48
C ILE A 54 -18.47 2.66 13.92
N THR A 55 -18.50 1.58 14.70
CA THR A 55 -18.07 0.25 14.25
C THR A 55 -18.80 -0.21 12.99
N SER A 56 -20.13 0.00 12.91
CA SER A 56 -20.91 -0.34 11.72
C SER A 56 -20.48 0.42 10.45
N PHE A 57 -20.02 1.66 10.62
CA PHE A 57 -19.45 2.44 9.51
C PHE A 57 -18.10 1.86 9.06
N LYS A 58 -17.25 1.48 10.02
CA LYS A 58 -15.98 0.79 9.71
C LYS A 58 -16.22 -0.53 8.99
N ASP A 59 -17.14 -1.37 9.43
CA ASP A 59 -17.46 -2.65 8.80
C ASP A 59 -17.96 -2.47 7.37
N SER A 60 -18.77 -1.45 7.12
CA SER A 60 -19.22 -1.08 5.78
C SER A 60 -18.04 -0.63 4.90
N MET A 61 -17.10 0.11 5.48
CA MET A 61 -15.88 0.54 4.79
C MET A 61 -14.99 -0.66 4.45
N ASP A 62 -14.81 -1.60 5.38
CA ASP A 62 -14.03 -2.82 5.16
C ASP A 62 -14.62 -3.65 4.02
N THR A 63 -15.95 -3.78 3.97
CA THR A 63 -16.63 -4.46 2.87
C THR A 63 -16.33 -3.80 1.53
N LEU A 64 -16.33 -2.48 1.46
CA LEU A 64 -15.99 -1.73 0.26
C LEU A 64 -14.52 -1.91 -0.11
N ILE A 65 -13.60 -1.81 0.86
CA ILE A 65 -12.16 -2.02 0.65
C ILE A 65 -11.92 -3.43 0.09
N VAL A 66 -12.54 -4.46 0.65
CA VAL A 66 -12.44 -5.85 0.18
C VAL A 66 -12.88 -5.99 -1.28
N ALA A 67 -14.01 -5.39 -1.65
CA ALA A 67 -14.51 -5.43 -3.03
C ALA A 67 -13.52 -4.77 -4.02
N GLU A 68 -12.99 -3.61 -3.68
CA GLU A 68 -12.01 -2.89 -4.49
C GLU A 68 -10.65 -3.61 -4.54
N LEU A 69 -10.21 -4.26 -3.44
CA LEU A 69 -8.98 -5.06 -3.41
C LEU A 69 -9.03 -6.24 -4.37
N ARG A 70 -10.16 -6.95 -4.44
CA ARG A 70 -10.33 -8.07 -5.38
C ARG A 70 -10.14 -7.63 -6.82
N LEU A 71 -10.77 -6.50 -7.19
CA LEU A 71 -10.62 -5.92 -8.53
C LEU A 71 -9.16 -5.48 -8.80
N ARG A 72 -8.52 -4.89 -7.81
CA ARG A 72 -7.17 -4.36 -7.93
C ARG A 72 -6.14 -5.47 -8.09
N LEU A 73 -6.21 -6.53 -7.28
CA LEU A 73 -5.29 -7.66 -7.39
C LEU A 73 -5.40 -8.32 -8.76
N LYS A 74 -6.61 -8.53 -9.27
CA LYS A 74 -6.81 -9.04 -10.63
C LYS A 74 -6.13 -8.16 -11.68
N LEU A 75 -6.28 -6.84 -11.59
CA LEU A 75 -5.64 -5.91 -12.52
C LEU A 75 -4.10 -5.96 -12.43
N PHE A 76 -3.54 -6.17 -11.24
CA PHE A 76 -2.10 -6.31 -11.05
C PHE A 76 -1.55 -7.61 -11.62
N GLU A 77 -2.34 -8.69 -11.62
CA GLU A 77 -1.96 -9.95 -12.24
C GLU A 77 -1.97 -9.87 -13.77
N GLU A 78 -2.91 -9.15 -14.36
CA GLU A 78 -3.10 -9.05 -15.81
C GLU A 78 -2.14 -8.05 -16.48
N LYS A 79 -1.60 -7.06 -15.75
CA LYS A 79 -0.79 -6.00 -16.35
C LYS A 79 0.72 -6.19 -16.14
N PRO A 80 1.54 -5.97 -17.19
CA PRO A 80 2.99 -5.93 -17.01
C PRO A 80 3.39 -4.80 -16.06
N ILE A 81 4.37 -5.05 -15.20
CA ILE A 81 4.90 -4.03 -14.28
C ILE A 81 5.73 -3.05 -15.07
N LYS A 82 5.22 -1.85 -15.24
CA LYS A 82 5.98 -0.71 -15.80
C LYS A 82 6.05 0.48 -14.84
N SER A 83 5.55 0.34 -13.61
CA SER A 83 5.42 1.46 -12.68
C SER A 83 5.72 1.06 -11.25
N ARG A 84 6.55 1.86 -10.57
CA ARG A 84 6.80 1.77 -9.12
C ARG A 84 5.51 1.81 -8.27
N ARG A 85 4.43 2.39 -8.79
CA ARG A 85 3.12 2.45 -8.14
C ARG A 85 2.51 1.09 -7.85
N ILE A 86 3.09 -0.01 -8.33
CA ILE A 86 2.58 -1.36 -8.08
C ILE A 86 3.05 -1.87 -6.71
N TYR A 87 4.31 -1.64 -6.35
CA TYR A 87 4.90 -2.20 -5.13
C TYR A 87 4.99 -1.21 -3.96
N GLU A 88 5.10 0.09 -4.22
CA GLU A 88 5.46 1.11 -3.23
C GLU A 88 4.37 1.33 -2.15
N LEU A 89 4.73 2.13 -1.11
CA LEU A 89 3.90 2.26 0.09
C LEU A 89 2.67 3.16 -0.09
N ILE A 90 2.74 4.16 -0.95
CA ILE A 90 1.71 5.22 -1.07
C ILE A 90 0.51 4.75 -1.91
N TYR A 91 0.77 4.26 -3.13
CA TYR A 91 -0.25 3.84 -4.09
C TYR A 91 -0.17 2.35 -4.45
N GLY A 92 0.85 1.65 -3.94
CA GLY A 92 1.17 0.27 -4.28
C GLY A 92 0.69 -0.77 -3.27
N LEU A 93 1.07 -2.00 -3.57
CA LEU A 93 0.69 -3.17 -2.78
C LEU A 93 1.27 -3.17 -1.37
N SER A 94 2.43 -2.53 -1.14
CA SER A 94 3.04 -2.48 0.20
C SER A 94 2.20 -1.70 1.20
N GLY A 95 1.57 -0.60 0.78
CA GLY A 95 0.65 0.14 1.63
C GLY A 95 -0.64 -0.62 1.93
N ILE A 96 -1.16 -1.33 0.93
CA ILE A 96 -2.32 -2.21 1.08
C ILE A 96 -1.99 -3.37 2.03
N LEU A 97 -0.85 -4.01 1.83
CA LEU A 97 -0.35 -5.10 2.66
C LEU A 97 -0.28 -4.71 4.14
N ARG A 98 0.18 -3.49 4.42
CA ARG A 98 0.24 -2.95 5.77
C ARG A 98 -1.15 -2.87 6.42
N TYR A 99 -2.17 -2.47 5.66
CA TYR A 99 -3.55 -2.44 6.15
C TYR A 99 -4.10 -3.84 6.41
N CYS A 100 -3.87 -4.79 5.50
CA CYS A 100 -4.27 -6.18 5.69
C CYS A 100 -3.68 -6.79 6.98
N CYS A 101 -2.43 -6.44 7.30
CA CYS A 101 -1.79 -6.85 8.56
C CYS A 101 -2.44 -6.22 9.80
N PHE A 102 -2.96 -5.02 9.67
CA PHE A 102 -3.68 -4.34 10.75
C PHE A 102 -5.02 -5.04 11.04
N GLU A 103 -5.74 -5.46 10.00
CA GLU A 103 -7.05 -6.12 10.02
C GLU A 103 -6.99 -7.66 10.13
N LYS A 104 -5.89 -8.22 10.55
CA LYS A 104 -5.53 -9.66 10.55
C LYS A 104 -6.52 -10.64 11.20
N LYS A 105 -7.65 -10.18 11.76
CA LYS A 105 -8.56 -11.01 12.56
C LYS A 105 -9.43 -11.99 11.75
N SER A 106 -9.72 -11.70 10.48
CA SER A 106 -10.56 -12.57 9.65
C SER A 106 -9.74 -13.42 8.69
N SER A 107 -10.29 -14.57 8.28
CA SER A 107 -9.68 -15.43 7.25
C SER A 107 -9.54 -14.74 5.90
N GLU A 108 -10.43 -13.81 5.58
CA GLU A 108 -10.41 -13.05 4.34
C GLU A 108 -9.21 -12.10 4.29
N TRP A 109 -8.94 -11.34 5.35
CA TRP A 109 -7.77 -10.47 5.44
C TRP A 109 -6.45 -11.24 5.41
N LYS A 110 -6.41 -12.44 6.03
CA LYS A 110 -5.27 -13.34 5.92
C LYS A 110 -5.02 -13.75 4.48
N LYS A 111 -6.07 -14.15 3.76
CA LYS A 111 -5.97 -14.51 2.35
C LYS A 111 -5.47 -13.35 1.49
N PHE A 112 -5.99 -12.13 1.69
CA PHE A 112 -5.48 -10.96 0.97
C PHE A 112 -3.99 -10.70 1.26
N THR A 113 -3.55 -10.89 2.50
CA THR A 113 -2.13 -10.78 2.85
C THR A 113 -1.29 -11.77 2.04
N GLU A 114 -1.70 -13.04 1.98
CA GLU A 114 -1.03 -14.10 1.21
C GLU A 114 -1.05 -13.80 -0.29
N ASP A 115 -2.17 -13.38 -0.84
CA ASP A 115 -2.33 -13.06 -2.26
C ASP A 115 -1.43 -11.86 -2.66
N ILE A 116 -1.35 -10.82 -1.82
CA ILE A 116 -0.49 -9.66 -2.05
C ILE A 116 0.99 -10.05 -1.97
N VAL A 117 1.39 -10.81 -0.95
CA VAL A 117 2.77 -11.32 -0.82
C VAL A 117 3.13 -12.16 -2.04
N GLY A 118 2.27 -13.09 -2.44
CA GLY A 118 2.47 -13.91 -3.63
C GLY A 118 2.60 -13.07 -4.91
N THR A 119 1.82 -12.01 -5.04
CA THR A 119 1.90 -11.09 -6.18
C THR A 119 3.21 -10.29 -6.16
N LEU A 120 3.62 -9.76 -5.00
CA LEU A 120 4.89 -9.07 -4.85
C LEU A 120 6.06 -10.02 -5.16
N TYR A 121 6.03 -11.25 -4.63
CA TYR A 121 7.06 -12.25 -4.89
C TYR A 121 7.18 -12.55 -6.39
N ARG A 122 6.10 -12.91 -7.06
CA ARG A 122 6.11 -13.20 -8.50
C ARG A 122 6.62 -12.05 -9.37
N ARG A 123 6.46 -10.84 -8.87
CA ARG A 123 6.77 -9.62 -9.64
C ARG A 123 8.12 -9.01 -9.32
N LEU A 124 8.62 -9.20 -8.13
CA LEU A 124 9.85 -8.56 -7.66
C LEU A 124 11.02 -9.55 -7.56
N TYR A 125 10.73 -10.84 -7.34
CA TYR A 125 11.76 -11.87 -7.23
C TYR A 125 12.18 -12.37 -8.64
N PRO A 126 13.48 -12.46 -8.96
CA PRO A 126 13.94 -12.90 -10.26
C PRO A 126 13.64 -14.38 -10.47
N CYS A 127 12.70 -14.69 -11.33
CA CYS A 127 12.51 -16.05 -11.84
C CYS A 127 13.39 -16.22 -13.07
N ASN A 128 14.14 -17.31 -13.19
CA ASN A 128 15.25 -17.62 -14.11
C ASN A 128 14.99 -17.47 -15.63
N THR A 129 13.93 -16.81 -16.09
CA THR A 129 13.55 -16.84 -17.52
C THR A 129 13.18 -15.49 -18.14
N GLN A 130 13.19 -14.39 -17.40
CA GLN A 130 12.90 -13.07 -17.96
C GLN A 130 13.89 -12.04 -17.42
N GLU A 131 14.34 -11.12 -18.29
CA GLU A 131 15.00 -9.90 -17.83
C GLU A 131 14.11 -9.22 -16.79
N VAL A 132 14.51 -9.34 -15.53
CA VAL A 132 13.83 -8.66 -14.44
C VAL A 132 14.16 -7.19 -14.58
N VAL A 133 13.25 -6.47 -15.22
CA VAL A 133 13.28 -5.01 -15.16
C VAL A 133 12.84 -4.64 -13.74
N PHE A 134 13.81 -4.40 -12.88
CA PHE A 134 13.56 -3.95 -11.50
C PHE A 134 12.75 -2.66 -11.55
N PRO A 135 11.52 -2.63 -11.05
CA PRO A 135 10.67 -1.45 -11.12
C PRO A 135 11.21 -0.25 -10.32
N TRP A 136 12.15 -0.47 -9.40
CA TRP A 136 12.87 0.57 -8.66
C TRP A 136 14.15 1.08 -9.36
N ILE A 137 14.61 0.38 -10.40
CA ILE A 137 15.82 0.77 -11.16
C ILE A 137 15.46 1.68 -12.35
N SER A 138 14.23 1.70 -12.79
CA SER A 138 13.82 2.50 -13.95
C SER A 138 13.12 3.80 -13.56
N TYR A 139 13.80 4.65 -12.79
CA TYR A 139 13.51 6.07 -12.90
C TYR A 139 14.17 6.54 -14.19
N VAL A 140 13.39 6.80 -15.21
CA VAL A 140 13.86 7.59 -16.36
C VAL A 140 13.73 9.04 -15.92
N PRO A 141 14.87 9.73 -15.64
CA PRO A 141 14.82 11.12 -15.26
C PRO A 141 14.13 11.92 -16.37
N SER A 142 13.34 12.91 -15.97
CA SER A 142 12.77 13.86 -16.93
C SER A 142 13.87 14.62 -17.65
N GLU A 143 13.62 15.14 -18.84
CA GLU A 143 14.60 15.97 -19.57
C GLU A 143 15.15 17.11 -18.72
N ASN A 144 14.34 17.71 -17.85
CA ASN A 144 14.76 18.74 -16.92
C ASN A 144 15.74 18.23 -15.87
N GLU A 145 15.56 17.02 -15.36
CA GLU A 145 16.47 16.42 -14.37
C GLU A 145 17.78 16.00 -15.04
N ILE A 146 17.74 15.45 -16.25
CA ILE A 146 18.92 15.13 -17.05
C ILE A 146 19.76 16.40 -17.25
N ASN A 147 19.15 17.49 -17.66
CA ASN A 147 19.85 18.74 -17.96
C ASN A 147 20.37 19.45 -16.70
N ASN A 148 19.61 19.45 -15.62
CA ASN A 148 19.99 20.15 -14.38
C ASN A 148 21.04 19.40 -13.56
N TYR A 149 21.07 18.07 -13.61
CA TYR A 149 21.96 17.24 -12.78
C TYR A 149 23.01 16.49 -13.58
N ASN A 150 23.10 16.72 -14.89
CA ASN A 150 24.05 16.05 -15.80
C ASN A 150 23.98 14.51 -15.68
N ILE A 151 22.77 13.96 -15.57
CA ILE A 151 22.52 12.54 -15.39
C ILE A 151 22.65 11.85 -16.75
N ASP A 152 23.50 10.82 -16.84
CA ASP A 152 23.52 9.94 -18.01
C ASP A 152 22.17 9.23 -18.18
N THR A 153 21.62 9.27 -19.41
CA THR A 153 20.34 8.62 -19.75
C THR A 153 20.36 7.10 -19.56
N HIS A 154 21.55 6.51 -19.41
CA HIS A 154 21.74 5.09 -19.07
C HIS A 154 21.90 4.82 -17.58
N THR A 155 21.98 5.87 -16.74
CA THR A 155 22.10 5.73 -15.29
C THR A 155 20.80 5.17 -14.73
N ARG A 156 20.91 4.01 -14.06
CA ARG A 156 19.79 3.41 -13.31
C ARG A 156 19.77 4.02 -11.91
N LEU A 157 18.71 4.75 -11.59
CA LEU A 157 18.53 5.31 -10.26
C LEU A 157 17.70 4.35 -9.41
N ILE A 158 18.25 3.93 -8.27
CA ILE A 158 17.54 3.14 -7.29
C ILE A 158 16.86 4.09 -6.30
N ASP A 159 15.55 3.98 -6.15
CA ASP A 159 14.81 4.73 -5.13
C ASP A 159 14.85 3.97 -3.80
N TYR A 160 15.67 4.45 -2.86
CA TYR A 160 15.79 3.92 -1.51
C TYR A 160 14.75 4.48 -0.55
N GLY A 161 13.91 5.41 -1.00
CA GLY A 161 12.93 6.10 -0.15
C GLY A 161 11.89 5.16 0.46
N VAL A 162 11.39 5.55 1.64
CA VAL A 162 10.33 4.77 2.32
C VAL A 162 9.00 4.88 1.58
N ALA A 163 8.68 6.06 1.04
CA ALA A 163 7.38 6.31 0.41
C ALA A 163 7.24 5.58 -0.93
N HIS A 164 8.22 5.71 -1.81
CA HIS A 164 8.15 5.27 -3.19
C HIS A 164 9.20 4.24 -3.58
N GLY A 165 10.16 3.97 -2.70
CA GLY A 165 11.30 3.10 -2.96
C GLY A 165 11.20 1.74 -2.26
N ILE A 166 12.32 1.03 -2.36
CA ILE A 166 12.48 -0.34 -1.86
C ILE A 166 12.33 -0.45 -0.34
N SER A 167 12.75 0.57 0.43
CA SER A 167 12.72 0.53 1.89
C SER A 167 11.29 0.43 2.45
N GLY A 168 10.31 1.09 1.83
CA GLY A 168 8.91 0.98 2.25
C GLY A 168 8.32 -0.40 2.00
N THR A 169 8.68 -1.01 0.87
CA THR A 169 8.29 -2.38 0.54
C THR A 169 8.93 -3.38 1.52
N LEU A 170 10.22 -3.22 1.79
CA LEU A 170 10.95 -4.06 2.73
C LEU A 170 10.36 -3.97 4.14
N ALA A 171 10.06 -2.77 4.63
CA ALA A 171 9.42 -2.57 5.93
C ALA A 171 8.04 -3.24 6.03
N SER A 172 7.24 -3.19 4.96
CA SER A 172 5.95 -3.85 4.90
C SER A 172 6.08 -5.38 4.92
N LEU A 173 7.02 -5.93 4.17
CA LEU A 173 7.31 -7.38 4.14
C LEU A 173 7.86 -7.86 5.49
N ALA A 174 8.75 -7.11 6.14
CA ALA A 174 9.28 -7.45 7.46
C ALA A 174 8.17 -7.53 8.52
N ASN A 175 7.19 -6.61 8.46
CA ASN A 175 6.01 -6.66 9.33
C ASN A 175 5.18 -7.94 9.08
N VAL A 176 4.92 -8.28 7.82
CA VAL A 176 4.19 -9.50 7.43
C VAL A 176 4.92 -10.75 7.90
N TYR A 177 6.24 -10.80 7.72
CA TYR A 177 7.09 -11.90 8.17
C TYR A 177 6.98 -12.11 9.69
N SER A 178 7.04 -11.02 10.46
CA SER A 178 6.90 -11.05 11.93
C SER A 178 5.52 -11.55 12.40
N LEU A 179 4.50 -11.47 11.55
CA LEU A 179 3.16 -11.98 11.82
C LEU A 179 2.96 -13.45 11.44
N GLY A 180 4.02 -14.12 10.97
CA GLY A 180 4.02 -15.55 10.65
C GLY A 180 3.76 -15.90 9.18
N TYR A 181 3.65 -14.93 8.29
CA TYR A 181 3.54 -15.16 6.83
C TYR A 181 4.94 -15.33 6.23
N GLN A 182 5.54 -16.51 6.44
CA GLN A 182 6.94 -16.74 6.09
C GLN A 182 7.15 -17.23 4.64
N GLN A 183 6.14 -17.88 4.06
CA GLN A 183 6.23 -18.39 2.69
C GLN A 183 6.45 -17.25 1.69
N ASN A 184 7.49 -17.37 0.86
CA ASN A 184 7.93 -16.38 -0.12
C ASN A 184 8.40 -15.04 0.46
N THR A 185 8.00 -14.68 1.69
CA THR A 185 8.32 -13.38 2.29
C THR A 185 9.79 -13.30 2.68
N GLY A 186 10.32 -14.36 3.30
CA GLY A 186 11.73 -14.40 3.73
C GLY A 186 12.70 -14.32 2.56
N GLU A 187 12.45 -15.08 1.49
CA GLU A 187 13.26 -15.05 0.27
C GLU A 187 13.21 -13.67 -0.42
N LEU A 188 12.02 -13.08 -0.49
CA LEU A 188 11.87 -11.74 -1.07
C LEU A 188 12.57 -10.67 -0.24
N ILE A 189 12.49 -10.74 1.10
CA ILE A 189 13.22 -9.84 2.00
C ILE A 189 14.72 -9.95 1.76
N GLN A 190 15.26 -11.18 1.78
CA GLN A 190 16.70 -11.39 1.56
C GLN A 190 17.15 -10.83 0.22
N TYR A 191 16.40 -11.13 -0.83
CA TYR A 191 16.67 -10.62 -2.16
C TYR A 191 16.71 -9.07 -2.20
N LEU A 192 15.71 -8.40 -1.58
CA LEU A 192 15.68 -6.95 -1.52
C LEU A 192 16.81 -6.34 -0.67
N LEU A 193 17.25 -7.04 0.38
CA LEU A 193 18.43 -6.65 1.17
C LEU A 193 19.73 -6.77 0.38
N ASP A 194 19.87 -7.81 -0.40
CA ASP A 194 21.03 -8.01 -1.26
C ASP A 194 21.11 -6.91 -2.33
N GLU A 195 19.96 -6.51 -2.92
CA GLU A 195 19.89 -5.39 -3.84
C GLU A 195 20.22 -4.03 -3.20
N LEU A 196 19.93 -3.85 -1.90
CA LEU A 196 20.29 -2.64 -1.16
C LEU A 196 21.79 -2.58 -0.83
N SER A 197 22.47 -3.72 -0.83
CA SER A 197 23.87 -3.85 -0.41
C SER A 197 24.87 -3.75 -1.57
N ASN A 198 24.39 -3.85 -2.81
CA ASN A 198 25.16 -3.77 -4.05
C ASN A 198 25.08 -2.37 -4.67
#